data_9f8581be425cfe7d75f70f4ea1c2fd74
#
_entry.id   9f8581be425cfe7d75f70f4ea1c2fd74
#
_cell.length_a   1.000
_cell.length_b   1.000
_cell.length_c   1.000
_cell.angle_alpha   90.00
_cell.angle_beta   90.00
_cell.angle_gamma   90.00
#
_symmetry.space_group_name_H-M   'P 1'
#
loop_
_entity.id
_entity.type
_entity.pdbx_description
1 polymer ?
#
loop_
_entity_poly.entity_id
_entity_poly.type
_entity_poly.pdbx_seq_one_letter_code
_entity_poly.pdbx_strand_id
1 'polypeptide(L)'
;MALDLELTHSLRSFVAAVELSVGDGATFALVGPSGAGKTTVLRTVSGLLAPDAGRIAVAGETWLDTGRHIDLPPERRRVGYLFQEYALFPHLDVTGNVRFGAASDVDVRALLERFRIAHLARARMDALSGGERQRVALARALARDPAVLLLDEPLAALDTHTRAAVRSELREVLAGLRIPTVLVTHDFEDAAALADEVGVIVEGRILQVDTPAGLVAAPASPFVASFTGATLLPGTAAPGRDGLTEVSLDAGLTAWSTDPGEGRVALGIYPWEVSVAREIPADTAVNHVRAPIVSLVELGNRVRLRVGPLAAEVTAGSASRLDLREGEVVVASFKATAARLLPL
;
A
#
# COMPACT_ATOMS: atom_id res chain seq x y z
N MET A 1 23.11 1.37 -6.67
CA MET A 1 21.61 1.45 -6.74
C MET A 1 21.15 0.49 -7.82
N ALA A 2 20.14 -0.30 -7.55
CA ALA A 2 19.80 -1.38 -8.44
C ALA A 2 18.72 -1.04 -9.48
N LEU A 3 17.80 -0.12 -9.18
CA LEU A 3 16.83 0.44 -10.14
C LEU A 3 16.78 1.95 -9.95
N ASP A 4 17.03 2.71 -11.00
CA ASP A 4 16.79 4.15 -11.09
C ASP A 4 15.85 4.42 -12.27
N LEU A 5 14.79 5.18 -11.99
CA LEU A 5 13.73 5.48 -12.94
C LEU A 5 13.42 6.98 -12.89
N GLU A 6 13.43 7.60 -14.05
CA GLU A 6 12.83 8.89 -14.34
C GLU A 6 11.99 8.76 -15.60
N LEU A 7 10.71 9.09 -15.54
CA LEU A 7 9.84 9.02 -16.72
C LEU A 7 8.83 10.16 -16.76
N THR A 8 8.52 10.55 -17.99
CA THR A 8 7.37 11.41 -18.31
C THR A 8 6.55 10.71 -19.39
N HIS A 9 5.24 10.59 -19.18
CA HIS A 9 4.33 9.97 -20.11
C HIS A 9 2.95 10.62 -20.09
N SER A 10 2.44 11.01 -21.25
CA SER A 10 1.13 11.61 -21.42
C SER A 10 0.03 10.56 -21.33
N LEU A 11 -0.80 10.66 -20.31
CA LEU A 11 -2.03 9.89 -20.15
C LEU A 11 -3.24 10.73 -20.60
N ARG A 12 -4.43 10.12 -20.70
CA ARG A 12 -5.63 10.82 -21.23
C ARG A 12 -5.97 12.12 -20.48
N SER A 13 -5.77 12.18 -19.16
CA SER A 13 -6.23 13.26 -18.28
C SER A 13 -5.11 14.02 -17.58
N PHE A 14 -3.90 13.48 -17.58
CA PHE A 14 -2.74 14.12 -16.95
C PHE A 14 -1.42 13.60 -17.56
N VAL A 15 -0.33 14.26 -17.23
CA VAL A 15 1.03 13.82 -17.56
C VAL A 15 1.63 13.14 -16.33
N ALA A 16 1.93 11.85 -16.45
CA ALA A 16 2.69 11.15 -15.42
C ALA A 16 4.15 11.60 -15.47
N ALA A 17 4.64 12.09 -14.33
CA ALA A 17 6.04 12.47 -14.11
C ALA A 17 6.49 11.79 -12.81
N VAL A 18 7.28 10.72 -12.96
CA VAL A 18 7.65 9.82 -11.85
C VAL A 18 9.16 9.68 -11.80
N GLU A 19 9.71 9.91 -10.64
CA GLU A 19 11.10 9.64 -10.30
C GLU A 19 11.14 8.74 -9.06
N LEU A 20 11.90 7.65 -9.14
CA LEU A 20 12.12 6.75 -8.01
C LEU A 20 13.44 5.99 -8.16
N SER A 21 14.00 5.62 -7.01
CA SER A 21 15.17 4.75 -6.92
C SER A 21 14.91 3.64 -5.93
N VAL A 22 15.29 2.40 -6.29
CA VAL A 22 15.09 1.23 -5.42
C VAL A 22 16.44 0.52 -5.23
N GLY A 23 16.85 0.33 -3.99
CA GLY A 23 18.10 -0.33 -3.65
C GLY A 23 18.10 -1.83 -3.92
N ASP A 24 19.29 -2.43 -3.92
CA ASP A 24 19.42 -3.89 -4.00
C ASP A 24 18.72 -4.57 -2.82
N GLY A 25 17.88 -5.55 -3.10
CA GLY A 25 17.13 -6.30 -2.09
C GLY A 25 16.03 -5.50 -1.39
N ALA A 26 15.79 -4.23 -1.77
CA ALA A 26 14.71 -3.44 -1.24
C ALA A 26 13.42 -3.64 -2.03
N THR A 27 12.30 -3.53 -1.32
CA THR A 27 10.96 -3.51 -1.90
C THR A 27 10.37 -2.10 -1.78
N PHE A 28 10.05 -1.49 -2.91
CA PHE A 28 9.35 -0.21 -3.01
C PHE A 28 7.89 -0.44 -3.44
N ALA A 29 6.94 0.09 -2.67
CA ALA A 29 5.54 0.06 -3.06
C ALA A 29 5.10 1.40 -3.64
N LEU A 30 4.52 1.39 -4.84
CA LEU A 30 3.85 2.55 -5.41
C LEU A 30 2.34 2.39 -5.20
N VAL A 31 1.75 3.25 -4.37
CA VAL A 31 0.36 3.17 -3.96
C VAL A 31 -0.44 4.39 -4.37
N GLY A 32 -1.74 4.24 -4.55
CA GLY A 32 -2.63 5.34 -4.91
C GLY A 32 -3.92 4.87 -5.58
N PRO A 33 -4.83 5.79 -5.94
CA PRO A 33 -6.12 5.45 -6.52
C PRO A 33 -5.99 4.72 -7.87
N SER A 34 -7.05 4.03 -8.28
CA SER A 34 -7.13 3.45 -9.60
C SER A 34 -6.97 4.53 -10.68
N GLY A 35 -6.19 4.23 -11.71
CA GLY A 35 -5.91 5.21 -12.77
C GLY A 35 -4.80 6.23 -12.47
N ALA A 36 -4.16 6.23 -11.30
CA ALA A 36 -3.08 7.18 -10.96
C ALA A 36 -1.78 7.04 -11.77
N GLY A 37 -1.67 6.01 -12.63
CA GLY A 37 -0.47 5.77 -13.45
C GLY A 37 0.46 4.67 -12.93
N LYS A 38 0.12 3.94 -11.87
CA LYS A 38 0.95 2.89 -11.25
C LYS A 38 1.39 1.80 -12.24
N THR A 39 0.43 1.16 -12.92
CA THR A 39 0.72 0.12 -13.92
C THR A 39 1.50 0.67 -15.13
N THR A 40 1.33 1.97 -15.45
CA THR A 40 2.13 2.65 -16.48
C THR A 40 3.62 2.60 -16.13
N VAL A 41 3.98 2.88 -14.86
CA VAL A 41 5.36 2.79 -14.37
C VAL A 41 5.91 1.37 -14.58
N LEU A 42 5.20 0.33 -14.14
CA LEU A 42 5.65 -1.06 -14.31
C LEU A 42 5.82 -1.45 -15.79
N ARG A 43 4.85 -1.05 -16.65
CA ARG A 43 4.92 -1.33 -18.09
C ARG A 43 6.09 -0.61 -18.76
N THR A 44 6.43 0.59 -18.30
CA THR A 44 7.57 1.33 -18.81
C THR A 44 8.88 0.66 -18.39
N VAL A 45 9.04 0.25 -17.13
CA VAL A 45 10.22 -0.50 -16.67
C VAL A 45 10.39 -1.81 -17.44
N SER A 46 9.29 -2.53 -17.69
CA SER A 46 9.33 -3.81 -18.42
C SER A 46 9.54 -3.66 -19.94
N GLY A 47 9.47 -2.43 -20.48
CA GLY A 47 9.55 -2.18 -21.93
C GLY A 47 8.25 -2.47 -22.69
N LEU A 48 7.14 -2.75 -21.99
CA LEU A 48 5.83 -2.95 -22.60
C LEU A 48 5.13 -1.63 -22.96
N LEU A 49 5.68 -0.50 -22.52
CA LEU A 49 5.24 0.84 -22.84
C LEU A 49 6.46 1.73 -23.03
N ALA A 50 6.54 2.44 -24.16
CA ALA A 50 7.53 3.50 -24.37
C ALA A 50 7.00 4.81 -23.76
N PRO A 51 7.74 5.47 -22.85
CA PRO A 51 7.38 6.79 -22.34
C PRO A 51 7.69 7.90 -23.37
N ASP A 52 7.10 9.09 -23.14
CA ASP A 52 7.41 10.25 -24.00
C ASP A 52 8.85 10.73 -23.77
N ALA A 53 9.32 10.70 -22.53
CA ALA A 53 10.70 10.97 -22.14
C ALA A 53 11.07 10.22 -20.87
N GLY A 54 12.36 9.93 -20.69
CA GLY A 54 12.84 9.35 -19.45
C GLY A 54 14.11 8.53 -19.57
N ARG A 55 14.54 8.04 -18.42
CA ARG A 55 15.70 7.17 -18.25
C ARG A 55 15.37 6.04 -17.28
N ILE A 56 15.78 4.83 -17.62
CA ILE A 56 15.69 3.66 -16.75
C ILE A 56 17.04 2.96 -16.74
N ALA A 57 17.60 2.77 -15.56
CA ALA A 57 18.81 1.99 -15.36
C ALA A 57 18.56 0.91 -14.30
N VAL A 58 18.99 -0.32 -14.56
CA VAL A 58 18.87 -1.46 -13.65
C VAL A 58 20.23 -2.13 -13.52
N ALA A 59 20.69 -2.33 -12.29
CA ALA A 59 22.02 -2.92 -12.00
C ALA A 59 23.18 -2.26 -12.77
N GLY A 60 23.10 -0.95 -13.01
CA GLY A 60 24.10 -0.18 -13.75
C GLY A 60 23.96 -0.22 -15.27
N GLU A 61 23.07 -1.05 -15.82
CA GLU A 61 22.77 -1.10 -17.26
C GLU A 61 21.63 -0.12 -17.59
N THR A 62 21.82 0.71 -18.63
CA THR A 62 20.77 1.60 -19.14
C THR A 62 19.82 0.81 -20.03
N TRP A 63 18.55 0.67 -19.61
CA TRP A 63 17.51 -0.02 -20.39
C TRP A 63 16.72 0.93 -21.28
N LEU A 64 16.55 2.17 -20.82
CA LEU A 64 15.91 3.25 -21.57
C LEU A 64 16.67 4.56 -21.32
N ASP A 65 16.88 5.33 -22.37
CA ASP A 65 17.31 6.74 -22.31
C ASP A 65 16.86 7.43 -23.59
N THR A 66 15.77 8.16 -23.51
CA THR A 66 15.16 8.82 -24.68
C THR A 66 16.06 9.87 -25.27
N GLY A 67 16.88 10.57 -24.46
CA GLY A 67 17.85 11.57 -24.91
C GLY A 67 19.04 10.97 -25.71
N ARG A 68 19.36 9.69 -25.41
CA ARG A 68 20.45 8.95 -26.07
C ARG A 68 19.93 7.94 -27.10
N HIS A 69 18.61 7.88 -27.34
CA HIS A 69 17.97 6.91 -28.24
C HIS A 69 18.27 5.45 -27.87
N ILE A 70 18.34 5.16 -26.54
CA ILE A 70 18.49 3.80 -26.03
C ILE A 70 17.11 3.32 -25.63
N ASP A 71 16.68 2.17 -26.15
CA ASP A 71 15.45 1.49 -25.74
C ASP A 71 15.65 -0.03 -25.92
N LEU A 72 15.99 -0.71 -24.82
CA LEU A 72 16.11 -2.16 -24.83
C LEU A 72 14.71 -2.77 -24.95
N PRO A 73 14.50 -3.67 -25.93
CA PRO A 73 13.20 -4.33 -26.07
C PRO A 73 12.92 -5.26 -24.88
N PRO A 74 11.63 -5.56 -24.59
CA PRO A 74 11.22 -6.32 -23.39
C PRO A 74 11.94 -7.66 -23.21
N GLU A 75 12.22 -8.37 -24.29
CA GLU A 75 12.91 -9.67 -24.26
C GLU A 75 14.38 -9.58 -23.82
N ARG A 76 15.00 -8.42 -23.94
CA ARG A 76 16.36 -8.14 -23.46
C ARG A 76 16.42 -7.60 -22.05
N ARG A 77 15.30 -7.12 -21.51
CA ARG A 77 15.21 -6.68 -20.12
C ARG A 77 15.05 -7.89 -19.21
N ARG A 78 15.93 -8.05 -18.26
CA ARG A 78 15.87 -9.11 -17.24
C ARG A 78 14.83 -8.75 -16.17
N VAL A 79 13.56 -8.83 -16.55
CA VAL A 79 12.41 -8.50 -15.68
C VAL A 79 11.69 -9.76 -15.25
N GLY A 80 11.47 -9.92 -13.95
CA GLY A 80 10.43 -10.78 -13.42
C GLY A 80 9.14 -9.98 -13.29
N TYR A 81 8.06 -10.35 -14.00
CA TYR A 81 6.79 -9.62 -13.95
C TYR A 81 5.67 -10.53 -13.44
N LEU A 82 5.03 -10.12 -12.35
CA LEU A 82 3.78 -10.71 -11.88
C LEU A 82 2.63 -9.78 -12.31
N PHE A 83 1.81 -10.24 -13.25
CA PHE A 83 0.62 -9.53 -13.71
C PHE A 83 -0.54 -9.68 -12.73
N GLN A 84 -1.46 -8.73 -12.70
CA GLN A 84 -2.63 -8.69 -11.82
C GLN A 84 -3.49 -9.98 -11.91
N GLU A 85 -3.67 -10.54 -13.12
CA GLU A 85 -4.40 -11.80 -13.34
C GLU A 85 -3.46 -13.02 -13.45
N TYR A 86 -2.21 -12.89 -12.94
CA TYR A 86 -1.15 -13.90 -13.00
C TYR A 86 -0.71 -14.30 -14.41
N ALA A 87 -1.54 -14.15 -15.43
CA ALA A 87 -1.29 -14.50 -16.84
C ALA A 87 -0.66 -15.90 -17.01
N LEU A 88 -1.14 -16.89 -16.26
CA LEU A 88 -0.69 -18.27 -16.36
C LEU A 88 -1.26 -18.93 -17.63
N PHE A 89 -0.45 -19.80 -18.24
CA PHE A 89 -0.84 -20.52 -19.45
C PHE A 89 -1.75 -21.70 -19.08
N PRO A 90 -3.04 -21.68 -19.48
CA PRO A 90 -4.01 -22.70 -19.06
C PRO A 90 -3.75 -24.08 -19.66
N HIS A 91 -3.02 -24.16 -20.78
CA HIS A 91 -2.67 -25.40 -21.48
C HIS A 91 -1.42 -26.08 -20.92
N LEU A 92 -0.66 -25.41 -20.05
CA LEU A 92 0.53 -25.94 -19.38
C LEU A 92 0.19 -26.36 -17.95
N ASP A 93 0.91 -27.37 -17.44
CA ASP A 93 0.92 -27.68 -16.01
C ASP A 93 1.80 -26.69 -15.21
N VAL A 94 1.89 -26.86 -13.90
CA VAL A 94 2.69 -26.01 -13.01
C VAL A 94 4.16 -25.97 -13.45
N THR A 95 4.75 -27.14 -13.70
CA THR A 95 6.15 -27.24 -14.15
C THR A 95 6.35 -26.55 -15.49
N GLY A 96 5.44 -26.72 -16.44
CA GLY A 96 5.47 -26.08 -17.75
C GLY A 96 5.39 -24.57 -17.65
N ASN A 97 4.50 -24.04 -16.78
CA ASN A 97 4.39 -22.60 -16.53
C ASN A 97 5.68 -22.02 -15.96
N VAL A 98 6.28 -22.64 -14.94
CA VAL A 98 7.53 -22.14 -14.33
C VAL A 98 8.71 -22.24 -15.29
N ARG A 99 8.77 -23.34 -16.08
CA ARG A 99 9.82 -23.54 -17.09
C ARG A 99 9.72 -22.59 -18.28
N PHE A 100 8.52 -22.04 -18.54
CA PHE A 100 8.32 -21.13 -19.65
C PHE A 100 9.14 -19.84 -19.49
N GLY A 101 10.13 -19.67 -20.34
CA GLY A 101 11.06 -18.54 -20.29
C GLY A 101 12.11 -18.60 -19.16
N ALA A 102 12.25 -19.75 -18.48
CA ALA A 102 13.31 -19.94 -17.50
C ALA A 102 14.70 -19.79 -18.14
N ALA A 103 15.62 -19.17 -17.42
CA ALA A 103 17.03 -19.15 -17.82
C ALA A 103 17.61 -20.58 -17.82
N SER A 104 18.61 -20.84 -18.66
CA SER A 104 19.13 -22.19 -18.93
C SER A 104 19.74 -22.87 -17.70
N ASP A 105 20.21 -22.10 -16.74
CA ASP A 105 20.89 -22.53 -15.52
C ASP A 105 19.99 -22.57 -14.28
N VAL A 106 18.70 -22.21 -14.42
CA VAL A 106 17.76 -22.18 -13.30
C VAL A 106 17.22 -23.59 -13.01
N ASP A 107 17.37 -24.02 -11.75
CA ASP A 107 16.75 -25.23 -11.26
C ASP A 107 15.26 -25.00 -10.95
N VAL A 108 14.41 -25.35 -11.92
CA VAL A 108 12.95 -25.26 -11.79
C VAL A 108 12.43 -26.09 -10.60
N ARG A 109 13.05 -27.25 -10.30
CA ARG A 109 12.65 -28.08 -9.18
C ARG A 109 12.88 -27.36 -7.83
N ALA A 110 14.04 -26.74 -7.67
CA ALA A 110 14.35 -25.94 -6.48
C ALA A 110 13.37 -24.78 -6.32
N LEU A 111 12.96 -24.12 -7.42
CA LEU A 111 11.91 -23.09 -7.37
C LEU A 111 10.57 -23.65 -6.91
N LEU A 112 10.13 -24.80 -7.45
CA LEU A 112 8.88 -25.43 -7.03
C LEU A 112 8.90 -25.81 -5.53
N GLU A 113 10.03 -26.28 -5.02
CA GLU A 113 10.22 -26.57 -3.59
C GLU A 113 10.20 -25.28 -2.75
N ARG A 114 10.95 -24.24 -3.15
CA ARG A 114 10.98 -22.94 -2.48
C ARG A 114 9.58 -22.30 -2.34
N PHE A 115 8.77 -22.40 -3.38
CA PHE A 115 7.40 -21.87 -3.40
C PHE A 115 6.35 -22.85 -2.84
N ARG A 116 6.76 -24.01 -2.31
CA ARG A 116 5.88 -25.04 -1.72
C ARG A 116 4.81 -25.54 -2.69
N ILE A 117 5.13 -25.61 -3.99
CA ILE A 117 4.25 -26.09 -5.06
C ILE A 117 4.77 -27.33 -5.79
N ALA A 118 5.83 -27.99 -5.26
CA ALA A 118 6.40 -29.19 -5.87
C ALA A 118 5.40 -30.36 -5.96
N HIS A 119 4.49 -30.49 -4.99
CA HIS A 119 3.42 -31.49 -5.00
C HIS A 119 2.35 -31.24 -6.07
N LEU A 120 2.29 -30.01 -6.62
CA LEU A 120 1.38 -29.61 -7.69
C LEU A 120 2.04 -29.62 -9.08
N ALA A 121 3.25 -30.15 -9.23
CA ALA A 121 4.08 -30.01 -10.42
C ALA A 121 3.35 -30.38 -11.74
N ARG A 122 2.45 -31.34 -11.70
CA ARG A 122 1.65 -31.82 -12.85
C ARG A 122 0.19 -31.33 -12.84
N ALA A 123 -0.18 -30.50 -11.86
CA ALA A 123 -1.54 -29.95 -11.78
C ALA A 123 -1.80 -28.91 -12.89
N ARG A 124 -3.02 -28.85 -13.36
CA ARG A 124 -3.49 -27.83 -14.32
C ARG A 124 -3.91 -26.57 -13.58
N MET A 125 -3.90 -25.44 -14.27
CA MET A 125 -4.18 -24.13 -13.68
C MET A 125 -5.59 -23.98 -13.13
N ASP A 126 -6.56 -24.67 -13.70
CA ASP A 126 -7.97 -24.71 -13.28
C ASP A 126 -8.18 -25.45 -11.95
N ALA A 127 -7.29 -26.37 -11.60
CA ALA A 127 -7.35 -27.13 -10.35
C ALA A 127 -6.70 -26.40 -9.15
N LEU A 128 -6.06 -25.23 -9.37
CA LEU A 128 -5.33 -24.52 -8.34
C LEU A 128 -6.20 -23.47 -7.64
N SER A 129 -5.99 -23.32 -6.34
CA SER A 129 -6.49 -22.16 -5.56
C SER A 129 -5.83 -20.84 -6.00
N GLY A 130 -6.41 -19.69 -5.61
CA GLY A 130 -5.84 -18.38 -5.92
C GLY A 130 -4.41 -18.21 -5.42
N GLY A 131 -4.12 -18.62 -4.18
CA GLY A 131 -2.77 -18.56 -3.61
C GLY A 131 -1.77 -19.49 -4.31
N GLU A 132 -2.20 -20.70 -4.73
CA GLU A 132 -1.34 -21.60 -5.51
C GLU A 132 -1.02 -21.01 -6.88
N ARG A 133 -2.00 -20.43 -7.59
CA ARG A 133 -1.77 -19.72 -8.85
C ARG A 133 -0.77 -18.57 -8.69
N GLN A 134 -0.88 -17.81 -7.63
CA GLN A 134 0.07 -16.74 -7.33
C GLN A 134 1.49 -17.26 -7.13
N ARG A 135 1.67 -18.33 -6.34
CA ARG A 135 2.98 -18.97 -6.13
C ARG A 135 3.60 -19.49 -7.43
N VAL A 136 2.79 -20.09 -8.31
CA VAL A 136 3.24 -20.52 -9.65
C VAL A 136 3.70 -19.31 -10.48
N ALA A 137 2.95 -18.20 -10.46
CA ALA A 137 3.28 -16.99 -11.21
C ALA A 137 4.55 -16.32 -10.68
N LEU A 138 4.75 -16.27 -9.36
CA LEU A 138 6.00 -15.79 -8.74
C LEU A 138 7.19 -16.67 -9.08
N ALA A 139 7.05 -17.99 -8.98
CA ALA A 139 8.09 -18.94 -9.36
C ALA A 139 8.48 -18.75 -10.84
N ARG A 140 7.50 -18.57 -11.75
CA ARG A 140 7.74 -18.27 -13.16
C ARG A 140 8.46 -16.94 -13.36
N ALA A 141 8.07 -15.89 -12.63
CA ALA A 141 8.71 -14.58 -12.74
C ALA A 141 10.19 -14.63 -12.33
N LEU A 142 10.51 -15.40 -11.28
CA LEU A 142 11.88 -15.58 -10.80
C LEU A 142 12.70 -16.61 -11.61
N ALA A 143 12.05 -17.49 -12.37
CA ALA A 143 12.74 -18.45 -13.21
C ALA A 143 13.58 -17.83 -14.35
N ARG A 144 13.35 -16.54 -14.70
CA ARG A 144 14.17 -15.80 -15.67
C ARG A 144 15.49 -15.30 -15.10
N ASP A 145 15.78 -15.53 -13.83
CA ASP A 145 16.89 -14.89 -13.10
C ASP A 145 16.89 -13.35 -13.31
N PRO A 146 15.82 -12.67 -12.84
CA PRO A 146 15.61 -11.26 -13.15
C PRO A 146 16.59 -10.34 -12.41
N ALA A 147 16.85 -9.16 -13.00
CA ALA A 147 17.57 -8.07 -12.35
C ALA A 147 16.63 -7.13 -11.56
N VAL A 148 15.33 -7.19 -11.82
CA VAL A 148 14.27 -6.47 -11.10
C VAL A 148 13.00 -7.29 -11.09
N LEU A 149 12.26 -7.26 -9.98
CA LEU A 149 10.94 -7.88 -9.85
C LEU A 149 9.85 -6.82 -9.83
N LEU A 150 8.84 -6.98 -10.68
CA LEU A 150 7.69 -6.08 -10.80
C LEU A 150 6.41 -6.84 -10.43
N LEU A 151 5.66 -6.31 -9.46
CA LEU A 151 4.44 -6.94 -8.94
C LEU A 151 3.25 -5.99 -9.15
N ASP A 152 2.32 -6.36 -10.03
CA ASP A 152 1.13 -5.58 -10.34
C ASP A 152 -0.07 -6.14 -9.57
N GLU A 153 -0.52 -5.45 -8.51
CA GLU A 153 -1.65 -5.82 -7.66
C GLU A 153 -1.60 -7.29 -7.19
N PRO A 154 -0.51 -7.76 -6.57
CA PRO A 154 -0.26 -9.19 -6.38
C PRO A 154 -1.29 -9.89 -5.48
N LEU A 155 -2.02 -9.16 -4.63
CA LEU A 155 -2.99 -9.71 -3.67
C LEU A 155 -4.45 -9.40 -4.03
N ALA A 156 -4.71 -8.65 -5.12
CA ALA A 156 -6.04 -8.17 -5.46
C ALA A 156 -7.06 -9.27 -5.80
N ALA A 157 -6.58 -10.40 -6.35
CA ALA A 157 -7.45 -11.52 -6.75
C ALA A 157 -7.81 -12.49 -5.61
N LEU A 158 -7.37 -12.20 -4.36
CA LEU A 158 -7.55 -13.08 -3.23
C LEU A 158 -8.72 -12.63 -2.33
N ASP A 159 -9.44 -13.59 -1.79
CA ASP A 159 -10.43 -13.33 -0.74
C ASP A 159 -9.75 -12.90 0.57
N THR A 160 -10.51 -12.26 1.46
CA THR A 160 -10.02 -11.64 2.69
C THR A 160 -9.33 -12.65 3.63
N HIS A 161 -9.80 -13.90 3.70
CA HIS A 161 -9.23 -14.92 4.59
C HIS A 161 -7.89 -15.42 4.08
N THR A 162 -7.81 -15.66 2.78
CA THR A 162 -6.59 -16.14 2.10
C THR A 162 -5.52 -15.04 2.01
N ARG A 163 -5.92 -13.78 1.85
CA ARG A 163 -5.04 -12.63 1.63
C ARG A 163 -4.00 -12.45 2.73
N ALA A 164 -4.38 -12.56 4.00
CA ALA A 164 -3.47 -12.38 5.13
C ALA A 164 -2.35 -13.44 5.16
N ALA A 165 -2.69 -14.71 4.91
CA ALA A 165 -1.71 -15.80 4.86
C ALA A 165 -0.76 -15.64 3.67
N VAL A 166 -1.30 -15.35 2.48
CA VAL A 166 -0.51 -15.17 1.25
C VAL A 166 0.38 -13.93 1.33
N ARG A 167 -0.09 -12.85 1.97
CA ARG A 167 0.71 -11.65 2.25
C ARG A 167 1.94 -11.97 3.11
N SER A 168 1.77 -12.78 4.16
CA SER A 168 2.89 -13.23 4.99
C SER A 168 3.89 -14.08 4.21
N GLU A 169 3.41 -15.02 3.39
CA GLU A 169 4.26 -15.85 2.53
C GLU A 169 5.01 -14.99 1.49
N LEU A 170 4.33 -14.02 0.86
CA LEU A 170 4.95 -13.11 -0.11
C LEU A 170 6.05 -12.28 0.56
N ARG A 171 5.82 -11.77 1.77
CA ARG A 171 6.83 -11.04 2.54
C ARG A 171 8.08 -11.88 2.78
N GLU A 172 7.93 -13.16 3.18
CA GLU A 172 9.06 -14.08 3.36
C GLU A 172 9.86 -14.26 2.06
N VAL A 173 9.16 -14.41 0.94
CA VAL A 173 9.80 -14.53 -0.37
C VAL A 173 10.58 -13.28 -0.73
N LEU A 174 9.97 -12.09 -0.58
CA LEU A 174 10.59 -10.80 -0.93
C LEU A 174 11.82 -10.53 -0.06
N ALA A 175 11.74 -10.77 1.25
CA ALA A 175 12.87 -10.61 2.17
C ALA A 175 14.09 -11.49 1.82
N GLY A 176 13.89 -12.58 1.10
CA GLY A 176 14.96 -13.47 0.63
C GLY A 176 15.53 -13.11 -0.75
N LEU A 177 15.04 -12.05 -1.41
CA LEU A 177 15.55 -11.59 -2.69
C LEU A 177 16.68 -10.59 -2.51
N ARG A 178 17.60 -10.55 -3.48
CA ARG A 178 18.71 -9.58 -3.53
C ARG A 178 18.59 -8.62 -4.73
N ILE A 179 17.42 -8.55 -5.31
CA ILE A 179 17.12 -7.69 -6.45
C ILE A 179 16.10 -6.64 -6.02
N PRO A 180 16.08 -5.46 -6.64
CA PRO A 180 15.05 -4.47 -6.39
C PRO A 180 13.69 -5.02 -6.76
N THR A 181 12.69 -4.71 -5.96
CA THR A 181 11.31 -5.08 -6.22
C THR A 181 10.44 -3.82 -6.24
N VAL A 182 9.63 -3.65 -7.29
CA VAL A 182 8.60 -2.61 -7.36
C VAL A 182 7.23 -3.28 -7.30
N LEU A 183 6.49 -2.97 -6.25
CA LEU A 183 5.12 -3.43 -6.02
C LEU A 183 4.15 -2.29 -6.31
N VAL A 184 3.09 -2.51 -7.07
CA VAL A 184 1.97 -1.58 -7.14
C VAL A 184 0.73 -2.17 -6.49
N THR A 185 0.03 -1.35 -5.71
CA THR A 185 -1.24 -1.71 -5.09
C THR A 185 -2.08 -0.46 -4.82
N HIS A 186 -3.37 -0.63 -4.63
CA HIS A 186 -4.27 0.41 -4.14
C HIS A 186 -4.55 0.28 -2.63
N ASP A 187 -3.96 -0.71 -1.97
CA ASP A 187 -4.16 -1.02 -0.56
C ASP A 187 -2.91 -0.66 0.25
N PHE A 188 -3.06 0.28 1.19
CA PHE A 188 -1.94 0.69 2.04
C PHE A 188 -1.49 -0.40 3.02
N GLU A 189 -2.41 -1.26 3.50
CA GLU A 189 -2.05 -2.35 4.42
C GLU A 189 -1.15 -3.39 3.73
N ASP A 190 -1.41 -3.69 2.45
CA ASP A 190 -0.57 -4.58 1.67
C ASP A 190 0.82 -3.96 1.44
N ALA A 191 0.86 -2.68 1.06
CA ALA A 191 2.12 -1.96 0.89
C ALA A 191 2.93 -1.91 2.20
N ALA A 192 2.29 -1.55 3.30
CA ALA A 192 2.93 -1.46 4.62
C ALA A 192 3.48 -2.80 5.13
N ALA A 193 2.87 -3.91 4.73
CA ALA A 193 3.33 -5.23 5.14
C ALA A 193 4.48 -5.77 4.27
N LEU A 194 4.59 -5.32 3.01
CA LEU A 194 5.48 -5.92 2.00
C LEU A 194 6.68 -5.05 1.64
N ALA A 195 6.57 -3.72 1.80
CA ALA A 195 7.57 -2.79 1.30
C ALA A 195 8.39 -2.13 2.42
N ASP A 196 9.63 -1.79 2.10
CA ASP A 196 10.52 -1.01 2.95
C ASP A 196 10.21 0.48 2.84
N GLU A 197 9.86 0.94 1.63
CA GLU A 197 9.44 2.31 1.32
C GLU A 197 8.17 2.31 0.50
N VAL A 198 7.34 3.33 0.69
CA VAL A 198 6.07 3.50 0.01
C VAL A 198 5.99 4.89 -0.61
N GLY A 199 5.76 4.94 -1.91
CA GLY A 199 5.47 6.17 -2.66
C GLY A 199 3.98 6.30 -2.92
N VAL A 200 3.37 7.39 -2.45
CA VAL A 200 1.95 7.69 -2.70
C VAL A 200 1.84 8.51 -3.99
N ILE A 201 1.20 7.93 -5.02
CA ILE A 201 1.04 8.57 -6.33
C ILE A 201 -0.41 8.98 -6.57
N VAL A 202 -0.59 10.20 -7.07
CA VAL A 202 -1.88 10.76 -7.50
C VAL A 202 -1.67 11.50 -8.82
N GLU A 203 -2.53 11.24 -9.81
CA GLU A 203 -2.47 11.89 -11.12
C GLU A 203 -1.05 11.93 -11.72
N GLY A 204 -0.36 10.81 -11.63
CA GLY A 204 0.99 10.64 -12.20
C GLY A 204 2.13 11.33 -11.44
N ARG A 205 1.89 11.86 -10.25
CA ARG A 205 2.91 12.50 -9.41
C ARG A 205 3.02 11.82 -8.06
N ILE A 206 4.24 11.56 -7.61
CA ILE A 206 4.49 11.05 -6.25
C ILE A 206 4.37 12.23 -5.29
N LEU A 207 3.41 12.16 -4.35
CA LEU A 207 3.16 13.17 -3.34
C LEU A 207 4.12 13.05 -2.16
N GLN A 208 4.45 11.83 -1.78
CA GLN A 208 5.34 11.54 -0.66
C GLN A 208 5.96 10.15 -0.84
N VAL A 209 7.22 10.01 -0.47
CA VAL A 209 7.92 8.73 -0.28
C VAL A 209 8.42 8.68 1.15
N ASP A 210 8.11 7.60 1.84
CA ASP A 210 8.59 7.35 3.20
C ASP A 210 8.45 5.86 3.55
N THR A 211 8.96 5.46 4.70
CA THR A 211 8.58 4.18 5.30
C THR A 211 7.06 4.17 5.60
N PRO A 212 6.41 3.00 5.67
CA PRO A 212 4.99 2.94 6.06
C PRO A 212 4.68 3.67 7.37
N ALA A 213 5.56 3.54 8.36
CA ALA A 213 5.43 4.24 9.64
C ALA A 213 5.57 5.76 9.50
N GLY A 214 6.49 6.23 8.65
CA GLY A 214 6.71 7.65 8.37
C GLY A 214 5.48 8.30 7.72
N LEU A 215 4.86 7.63 6.73
CA LEU A 215 3.63 8.11 6.08
C LEU A 215 2.46 8.29 7.06
N VAL A 216 2.35 7.39 8.05
CA VAL A 216 1.34 7.48 9.12
C VAL A 216 1.69 8.59 10.13
N ALA A 217 2.96 8.69 10.53
CA ALA A 217 3.40 9.64 11.55
C ALA A 217 3.41 11.08 11.06
N ALA A 218 3.76 11.32 9.79
CA ALA A 218 3.90 12.65 9.21
C ALA A 218 3.38 12.70 7.76
N PRO A 219 2.05 12.56 7.54
CA PRO A 219 1.49 12.64 6.20
C PRO A 219 1.65 14.06 5.63
N ALA A 220 2.17 14.15 4.39
CA ALA A 220 2.46 15.44 3.74
C ALA A 220 1.19 16.18 3.26
N SER A 221 0.04 15.48 3.19
CA SER A 221 -1.22 16.07 2.73
C SER A 221 -2.44 15.34 3.30
N PRO A 222 -3.63 15.97 3.26
CA PRO A 222 -4.89 15.29 3.62
C PRO A 222 -5.12 14.01 2.82
N PHE A 223 -4.73 13.99 1.54
CA PHE A 223 -4.85 12.78 0.73
C PHE A 223 -4.02 11.63 1.30
N VAL A 224 -2.73 11.88 1.61
CA VAL A 224 -1.85 10.85 2.19
C VAL A 224 -2.40 10.35 3.52
N ALA A 225 -2.84 11.24 4.41
CA ALA A 225 -3.43 10.88 5.69
C ALA A 225 -4.70 10.00 5.52
N SER A 226 -5.60 10.40 4.62
CA SER A 226 -6.81 9.61 4.32
C SER A 226 -6.46 8.25 3.72
N PHE A 227 -5.51 8.22 2.80
CA PHE A 227 -5.08 6.99 2.13
C PHE A 227 -4.43 6.00 3.11
N THR A 228 -3.71 6.50 4.12
CA THR A 228 -3.12 5.69 5.20
C THR A 228 -4.13 5.33 6.31
N GLY A 229 -5.38 5.77 6.20
CA GLY A 229 -6.51 5.35 7.05
C GLY A 229 -6.95 6.35 8.12
N ALA A 230 -6.45 7.60 8.11
CA ALA A 230 -6.92 8.63 9.03
C ALA A 230 -8.34 9.08 8.70
N THR A 231 -9.12 9.37 9.72
CA THR A 231 -10.36 10.15 9.61
C THR A 231 -9.99 11.62 9.47
N LEU A 232 -10.48 12.28 8.43
CA LEU A 232 -10.26 13.71 8.19
C LEU A 232 -11.50 14.52 8.58
N LEU A 233 -11.33 15.50 9.44
CA LEU A 233 -12.38 16.41 9.89
C LEU A 233 -11.99 17.84 9.50
N PRO A 234 -12.67 18.46 8.53
CA PRO A 234 -12.40 19.85 8.15
C PRO A 234 -12.81 20.81 9.26
N GLY A 235 -12.04 21.88 9.41
CA GLY A 235 -12.27 22.88 10.43
C GLY A 235 -11.40 24.13 10.24
N THR A 236 -11.44 25.01 11.24
CA THR A 236 -10.60 26.21 11.30
C THR A 236 -9.74 26.16 12.56
N ALA A 237 -8.44 26.25 12.39
CA ALA A 237 -7.45 26.27 13.45
C ALA A 237 -7.17 27.70 13.91
N ALA A 238 -6.98 27.87 15.22
CA ALA A 238 -6.56 29.13 15.83
C ALA A 238 -5.66 28.82 17.05
N PRO A 239 -4.77 29.77 17.45
CA PRO A 239 -4.02 29.61 18.70
C PRO A 239 -4.97 29.40 19.88
N GLY A 240 -4.71 28.38 20.66
CA GLY A 240 -5.51 28.02 21.82
C GLY A 240 -4.75 28.24 23.14
N ARG A 241 -5.12 27.50 24.16
CA ARG A 241 -4.55 27.55 25.51
C ARG A 241 -3.43 26.53 25.68
N ASP A 242 -2.56 26.76 26.65
CA ASP A 242 -1.53 25.80 27.10
C ASP A 242 -0.61 25.29 25.97
N GLY A 243 -0.38 26.13 24.95
CA GLY A 243 0.46 25.76 23.79
C GLY A 243 -0.23 24.82 22.78
N LEU A 244 -1.52 24.58 22.94
CA LEU A 244 -2.31 23.79 22.01
C LEU A 244 -2.95 24.68 20.93
N THR A 245 -3.21 24.10 19.77
CA THR A 245 -4.03 24.73 18.72
C THR A 245 -5.48 24.27 18.90
N GLU A 246 -6.40 25.23 18.94
CA GLU A 246 -7.84 24.97 18.94
C GLU A 246 -8.35 24.81 17.51
N VAL A 247 -9.14 23.78 17.25
CA VAL A 247 -9.75 23.52 15.95
C VAL A 247 -11.26 23.49 16.08
N SER A 248 -11.91 24.52 15.54
CA SER A 248 -13.38 24.54 15.39
C SER A 248 -13.76 23.73 14.17
N LEU A 249 -14.27 22.52 14.38
CA LEU A 249 -14.65 21.60 13.30
C LEU A 249 -15.97 22.01 12.67
N ASP A 250 -16.10 21.82 11.35
CA ASP A 250 -17.34 22.10 10.60
C ASP A 250 -18.55 21.26 11.11
N ALA A 251 -18.28 20.15 11.80
CA ALA A 251 -19.27 19.32 12.47
C ALA A 251 -19.80 19.94 13.78
N GLY A 252 -19.43 21.16 14.14
CA GLY A 252 -19.88 21.86 15.36
C GLY A 252 -19.18 21.37 16.64
N LEU A 253 -18.04 20.73 16.52
CA LEU A 253 -17.22 20.23 17.63
C LEU A 253 -15.94 21.05 17.72
N THR A 254 -15.35 21.12 18.91
CA THR A 254 -14.01 21.68 19.14
C THR A 254 -13.04 20.54 19.46
N ALA A 255 -11.86 20.60 18.85
CA ALA A 255 -10.75 19.68 19.12
C ALA A 255 -9.46 20.45 19.36
N TRP A 256 -8.51 19.79 20.02
CA TRP A 256 -7.21 20.33 20.37
C TRP A 256 -6.10 19.49 19.75
N SER A 257 -5.08 20.16 19.20
CA SER A 257 -3.89 19.54 18.63
C SER A 257 -2.62 20.14 19.23
N THR A 258 -1.56 19.35 19.27
CA THR A 258 -0.20 19.86 19.56
C THR A 258 0.48 20.44 18.32
N ASP A 259 -0.03 20.17 17.12
CA ASP A 259 0.53 20.72 15.90
C ASP A 259 0.16 22.22 15.80
N PRO A 260 1.12 23.11 15.47
CA PRO A 260 0.80 24.52 15.23
C PRO A 260 0.03 24.67 13.94
N GLY A 261 -0.96 25.56 13.91
CA GLY A 261 -1.73 25.83 12.70
C GLY A 261 -2.70 27.00 12.87
N GLU A 262 -3.01 27.66 11.77
CA GLU A 262 -4.02 28.73 11.67
C GLU A 262 -4.79 28.61 10.36
N GLY A 263 -6.05 29.05 10.35
CA GLY A 263 -6.90 29.04 9.16
C GLY A 263 -7.52 27.69 8.85
N ARG A 264 -7.83 27.45 7.59
CA ARG A 264 -8.52 26.22 7.15
C ARG A 264 -7.59 25.02 7.18
N VAL A 265 -8.01 23.97 7.89
CA VAL A 265 -7.26 22.74 8.09
C VAL A 265 -8.17 21.51 8.03
N ALA A 266 -7.59 20.36 7.74
CA ALA A 266 -8.18 19.06 8.06
C ALA A 266 -7.51 18.52 9.32
N LEU A 267 -8.30 18.17 10.34
CA LEU A 267 -7.85 17.44 11.51
C LEU A 267 -7.82 15.95 11.17
N GLY A 268 -6.64 15.37 11.11
CA GLY A 268 -6.41 13.93 10.83
C GLY A 268 -6.28 13.14 12.13
N ILE A 269 -7.08 12.08 12.27
CA ILE A 269 -7.06 11.21 13.45
C ILE A 269 -7.15 9.75 12.98
N TYR A 270 -6.23 8.91 13.45
CA TYR A 270 -6.28 7.48 13.14
C TYR A 270 -7.26 6.75 14.07
N PRO A 271 -8.03 5.77 13.56
CA PRO A 271 -9.04 5.05 14.35
C PRO A 271 -8.49 4.33 15.59
N TRP A 272 -7.25 3.87 15.54
CA TRP A 272 -6.58 3.20 16.68
C TRP A 272 -6.11 4.16 17.79
N GLU A 273 -6.07 5.47 17.51
CA GLU A 273 -5.79 6.52 18.49
C GLU A 273 -7.04 6.96 19.26
N VAL A 274 -8.23 6.49 18.84
CA VAL A 274 -9.50 6.84 19.46
C VAL A 274 -9.93 5.75 20.44
N SER A 275 -9.96 6.08 21.72
CA SER A 275 -10.55 5.23 22.75
C SER A 275 -12.05 5.47 22.86
N VAL A 276 -12.79 4.43 23.27
CA VAL A 276 -14.27 4.50 23.45
C VAL A 276 -14.64 4.08 24.87
N ALA A 277 -15.47 4.88 25.52
CA ALA A 277 -15.96 4.63 26.87
C ALA A 277 -17.43 5.06 27.02
N ARG A 278 -18.10 4.62 28.08
CA ARG A 278 -19.47 5.07 28.37
C ARG A 278 -19.53 6.46 29.01
N GLU A 279 -18.48 6.82 29.73
CA GLU A 279 -18.29 8.11 30.40
C GLU A 279 -16.92 8.69 30.03
N ILE A 280 -16.71 9.97 30.27
CA ILE A 280 -15.43 10.64 30.07
C ILE A 280 -14.39 9.97 30.97
N PRO A 281 -13.34 9.35 30.40
CA PRO A 281 -12.32 8.68 31.22
C PRO A 281 -11.47 9.71 31.97
N ALA A 282 -10.99 9.33 33.15
CA ALA A 282 -10.00 10.11 33.92
C ALA A 282 -8.61 9.78 33.40
N ASP A 283 -8.25 10.29 32.22
CA ASP A 283 -6.96 10.08 31.57
C ASP A 283 -6.36 11.41 31.07
N THR A 284 -5.34 11.33 30.22
CA THR A 284 -4.65 12.49 29.65
C THR A 284 -5.20 12.94 28.29
N ALA A 285 -6.29 12.35 27.83
CA ALA A 285 -6.95 12.82 26.62
C ALA A 285 -7.68 14.15 26.92
N VAL A 286 -7.54 15.12 26.02
CA VAL A 286 -8.22 16.44 26.14
C VAL A 286 -9.36 16.58 25.15
N ASN A 287 -9.46 15.66 24.20
CA ASN A 287 -10.53 15.62 23.21
C ASN A 287 -11.53 14.56 23.56
N HIS A 288 -12.78 14.96 23.80
CA HIS A 288 -13.89 14.06 24.13
C HIS A 288 -15.11 14.40 23.28
N VAL A 289 -15.54 13.47 22.46
CA VAL A 289 -16.73 13.59 21.60
C VAL A 289 -17.79 12.64 22.09
N ARG A 290 -18.89 13.17 22.63
CA ARG A 290 -20.05 12.40 23.05
C ARG A 290 -21.06 12.32 21.91
N ALA A 291 -21.22 11.13 21.31
CA ALA A 291 -22.08 10.94 20.15
C ALA A 291 -22.61 9.50 20.09
N PRO A 292 -23.68 9.25 19.33
CA PRO A 292 -24.16 7.89 19.09
C PRO A 292 -23.19 7.10 18.20
N ILE A 293 -23.14 5.78 18.39
CA ILE A 293 -22.50 4.85 17.47
C ILE A 293 -23.36 4.78 16.21
N VAL A 294 -22.82 5.25 15.10
CA VAL A 294 -23.51 5.31 13.80
C VAL A 294 -23.41 3.97 13.06
N SER A 295 -22.29 3.27 13.22
CA SER A 295 -22.07 1.94 12.64
C SER A 295 -21.07 1.16 13.48
N LEU A 296 -21.21 -0.17 13.46
CA LEU A 296 -20.32 -1.11 14.14
C LEU A 296 -20.09 -2.31 13.24
N VAL A 297 -18.82 -2.61 12.93
CA VAL A 297 -18.42 -3.71 12.04
C VAL A 297 -17.36 -4.55 12.72
N GLU A 298 -17.64 -5.85 12.87
CA GLU A 298 -16.67 -6.81 13.41
C GLU A 298 -15.67 -7.23 12.33
N LEU A 299 -14.39 -7.13 12.65
CA LEU A 299 -13.27 -7.49 11.79
C LEU A 299 -12.34 -8.49 12.52
N GLY A 300 -12.80 -9.73 12.65
CA GLY A 300 -12.09 -10.76 13.41
C GLY A 300 -11.96 -10.41 14.90
N ASN A 301 -10.74 -10.15 15.39
CA ASN A 301 -10.50 -9.79 16.79
C ASN A 301 -10.64 -8.29 17.09
N ARG A 302 -11.03 -7.48 16.10
CA ARG A 302 -11.23 -6.03 16.18
C ARG A 302 -12.65 -5.65 15.80
N VAL A 303 -13.10 -4.52 16.32
CA VAL A 303 -14.35 -3.89 15.96
C VAL A 303 -14.06 -2.48 15.54
N ARG A 304 -14.40 -2.14 14.30
CA ARG A 304 -14.38 -0.76 13.79
C ARG A 304 -15.76 -0.15 14.00
N LEU A 305 -15.78 1.01 14.62
CA LEU A 305 -17.03 1.73 14.88
C LEU A 305 -16.89 3.19 14.49
N ARG A 306 -18.03 3.80 14.20
CA ARG A 306 -18.15 5.21 13.92
C ARG A 306 -18.95 5.87 15.02
N VAL A 307 -18.31 6.80 15.76
CA VAL A 307 -18.93 7.57 16.85
C VAL A 307 -19.09 9.01 16.37
N GLY A 308 -20.30 9.38 15.96
CA GLY A 308 -20.52 10.64 15.27
C GLY A 308 -19.63 10.76 14.03
N PRO A 309 -18.76 11.79 13.92
CA PRO A 309 -17.86 11.97 12.79
C PRO A 309 -16.57 11.13 12.89
N LEU A 310 -16.23 10.58 14.06
CA LEU A 310 -14.99 9.88 14.34
C LEU A 310 -15.08 8.39 14.02
N ALA A 311 -14.06 7.84 13.35
CA ALA A 311 -13.83 6.41 13.35
C ALA A 311 -12.98 6.00 14.56
N ALA A 312 -13.30 4.85 15.15
CA ALA A 312 -12.54 4.24 16.23
C ALA A 312 -12.33 2.76 15.94
N GLU A 313 -11.25 2.18 16.46
CA GLU A 313 -10.98 0.76 16.38
C GLU A 313 -10.66 0.21 17.78
N VAL A 314 -11.43 -0.76 18.21
CA VAL A 314 -11.30 -1.41 19.53
C VAL A 314 -11.18 -2.92 19.38
N THR A 315 -10.70 -3.62 20.40
CA THR A 315 -10.71 -5.09 20.37
C THR A 315 -12.14 -5.63 20.52
N ALA A 316 -12.43 -6.79 19.93
CA ALA A 316 -13.73 -7.47 20.06
C ALA A 316 -14.08 -7.70 21.55
N GLY A 317 -13.08 -8.06 22.39
CA GLY A 317 -13.28 -8.21 23.83
C GLY A 317 -13.65 -6.90 24.54
N SER A 318 -13.10 -5.75 24.09
CA SER A 318 -13.49 -4.45 24.65
C SER A 318 -14.88 -4.03 24.21
N ALA A 319 -15.24 -4.27 22.95
CA ALA A 319 -16.59 -4.00 22.44
C ALA A 319 -17.64 -4.82 23.19
N SER A 320 -17.39 -6.12 23.41
CA SER A 320 -18.29 -6.99 24.18
C SER A 320 -18.39 -6.57 25.65
N ARG A 321 -17.26 -6.25 26.31
CA ARG A 321 -17.26 -5.82 27.72
C ARG A 321 -18.04 -4.53 27.95
N LEU A 322 -17.96 -3.60 26.96
CA LEU A 322 -18.71 -2.35 27.00
C LEU A 322 -20.13 -2.50 26.45
N ASP A 323 -20.53 -3.68 25.96
CA ASP A 323 -21.82 -3.96 25.30
C ASP A 323 -22.15 -2.88 24.26
N LEU A 324 -21.20 -2.60 23.34
CA LEU A 324 -21.36 -1.53 22.35
C LEU A 324 -22.36 -1.95 21.27
N ARG A 325 -23.34 -1.08 20.99
CA ARG A 325 -24.39 -1.30 19.98
C ARG A 325 -24.63 -0.03 19.17
N GLU A 326 -25.05 -0.18 17.93
CA GLU A 326 -25.48 0.95 17.11
C GLU A 326 -26.63 1.71 17.79
N GLY A 327 -26.59 3.04 17.70
CA GLY A 327 -27.54 3.96 18.31
C GLY A 327 -27.21 4.35 19.77
N GLU A 328 -26.33 3.62 20.46
CA GLU A 328 -25.93 3.98 21.82
C GLU A 328 -25.00 5.18 21.85
N VAL A 329 -25.20 6.05 22.84
CA VAL A 329 -24.34 7.22 23.06
C VAL A 329 -23.13 6.82 23.88
N VAL A 330 -21.94 7.05 23.32
CA VAL A 330 -20.65 6.79 23.95
C VAL A 330 -19.75 8.02 23.87
N VAL A 331 -18.61 7.97 24.54
CA VAL A 331 -17.58 8.99 24.49
C VAL A 331 -16.38 8.44 23.72
N ALA A 332 -16.07 9.07 22.59
CA ALA A 332 -14.82 8.86 21.85
C ALA A 332 -13.79 9.88 22.33
N SER A 333 -12.63 9.40 22.79
CA SER A 333 -11.57 10.24 23.34
C SER A 333 -10.26 10.01 22.65
N PHE A 334 -9.50 11.11 22.41
CA PHE A 334 -8.17 11.05 21.82
C PHE A 334 -7.28 12.16 22.37
N LYS A 335 -5.96 11.93 22.32
CA LYS A 335 -4.98 12.90 22.79
C LYS A 335 -4.77 14.01 21.77
N ALA A 336 -4.37 15.22 22.22
CA ALA A 336 -3.98 16.31 21.34
C ALA A 336 -2.78 15.91 20.43
N THR A 337 -1.89 15.05 20.93
CA THR A 337 -0.74 14.52 20.17
C THR A 337 -1.13 13.53 19.05
N ALA A 338 -2.34 12.98 19.10
CA ALA A 338 -2.87 12.09 18.07
C ALA A 338 -3.62 12.82 16.96
N ALA A 339 -3.91 14.12 17.15
CA ALA A 339 -4.63 14.99 16.24
C ALA A 339 -3.64 15.74 15.35
N ARG A 340 -3.55 15.41 14.06
CA ARG A 340 -2.66 16.05 13.09
C ARG A 340 -3.36 17.15 12.34
N LEU A 341 -2.70 18.31 12.16
CA LEU A 341 -3.21 19.43 11.36
C LEU A 341 -2.61 19.39 9.96
N LEU A 342 -3.48 19.28 8.97
CA LEU A 342 -3.11 19.25 7.56
C LEU A 342 -3.74 20.45 6.85
N PRO A 343 -2.97 21.28 6.11
CA PRO A 343 -3.52 22.42 5.38
C PRO A 343 -4.50 21.96 4.29
N LEU A 344 -5.61 22.69 4.14
CA LEU A 344 -6.63 22.47 3.11
C LEU A 344 -6.46 23.44 1.95
#